data_28e3e92bb4c84f217e92b99bc80eee45
#
_entry.id   28e3e92bb4c84f217e92b99bc80eee45
#
_cell.length_a   1.000
_cell.length_b   1.000
_cell.length_c   1.000
_cell.angle_alpha   90.00
_cell.angle_beta   90.00
_cell.angle_gamma   90.00
#
_symmetry.space_group_name_H-M   'P 1'
#
loop_
_entity.id
_entity.type
_entity.pdbx_description
1 polymer ?
#
loop_
_entity_poly.entity_id
_entity_poly.type
_entity_poly.pdbx_seq_one_letter_code
_entity_poly.pdbx_strand_id
1 'polypeptide(L)'
;MRRGLGVCYYPEQWPKSRWKDDVLNMKNLGISFVRIAEFSWAMIEPKPKEYNFNLIDEIIDIIGKNDLKVVLGTPTAAPPSWMIELYPDMLPINQSGLARQFGSRRHYCFSHEKFVEHCEALVRVMAKHFGENPYLAAWQIDNEYGCHDTTISYSSLALAGYRKWLKKRFSN
;
A
#
# COMPACT_ATOMS: atom_id res chain seq x y z
N MET A 1 -15.78 -22.78 1.71
CA MET A 1 -15.47 -21.37 2.07
C MET A 1 -16.80 -20.61 2.16
N ARG A 2 -17.16 -20.03 3.32
CA ARG A 2 -18.38 -19.19 3.41
C ARG A 2 -18.13 -17.91 2.59
N ARG A 3 -19.07 -17.56 1.73
CA ARG A 3 -19.07 -16.27 1.04
C ARG A 3 -19.32 -15.18 2.08
N GLY A 4 -18.49 -14.13 2.08
CA GLY A 4 -18.63 -12.99 2.98
C GLY A 4 -18.66 -11.69 2.18
N LEU A 5 -19.36 -10.68 2.72
CA LEU A 5 -19.35 -9.33 2.19
C LEU A 5 -18.18 -8.56 2.82
N GLY A 6 -17.45 -7.79 2.03
CA GLY A 6 -16.34 -6.97 2.50
C GLY A 6 -16.52 -5.50 2.13
N VAL A 7 -15.89 -4.62 2.91
CA VAL A 7 -15.81 -3.18 2.65
C VAL A 7 -14.38 -2.69 2.79
N CYS A 8 -14.08 -1.54 2.16
CA CYS A 8 -12.86 -0.78 2.41
C CYS A 8 -13.15 0.23 3.52
N TYR A 9 -12.22 0.38 4.45
CA TYR A 9 -12.32 1.34 5.53
C TYR A 9 -10.99 2.06 5.71
N TYR A 10 -11.05 3.36 5.90
CA TYR A 10 -9.87 4.24 6.05
C TYR A 10 -9.94 4.91 7.43
N PRO A 11 -9.57 4.19 8.51
CA PRO A 11 -9.67 4.70 9.88
C PRO A 11 -8.86 5.97 10.09
N GLU A 12 -7.77 6.12 9.36
CA GLU A 12 -6.90 7.30 9.38
C GLU A 12 -7.59 8.60 8.91
N GLN A 13 -8.72 8.50 8.22
CA GLN A 13 -9.50 9.64 7.74
C GLN A 13 -10.62 10.05 8.69
N TRP A 14 -10.81 9.30 9.79
CA TRP A 14 -11.89 9.51 10.73
C TRP A 14 -11.39 9.71 12.17
N PRO A 15 -12.09 10.52 12.99
CA PRO A 15 -11.78 10.60 14.42
C PRO A 15 -11.89 9.21 15.07
N LYS A 16 -10.95 8.86 15.95
CA LYS A 16 -10.93 7.58 16.66
C LYS A 16 -12.23 7.26 17.41
N SER A 17 -12.93 8.32 17.89
CA SER A 17 -14.22 8.18 18.57
C SER A 17 -15.30 7.50 17.73
N ARG A 18 -15.19 7.55 16.39
CA ARG A 18 -16.12 6.89 15.46
C ARG A 18 -15.83 5.43 15.18
N TRP A 19 -14.59 4.99 15.35
CA TRP A 19 -14.16 3.66 14.87
C TRP A 19 -15.00 2.52 15.42
N LYS A 20 -15.36 2.54 16.71
CA LYS A 20 -16.19 1.50 17.33
C LYS A 20 -17.59 1.46 16.75
N ASP A 21 -18.20 2.62 16.55
CA ASP A 21 -19.56 2.73 16.00
C ASP A 21 -19.56 2.33 14.52
N ASP A 22 -18.57 2.75 13.75
CA ASP A 22 -18.43 2.39 12.34
C ASP A 22 -18.27 0.85 12.19
N VAL A 23 -17.43 0.22 13.01
CA VAL A 23 -17.23 -1.24 12.99
C VAL A 23 -18.49 -1.98 13.44
N LEU A 24 -19.20 -1.49 14.46
CA LEU A 24 -20.47 -2.07 14.89
C LEU A 24 -21.53 -1.97 13.79
N ASN A 25 -21.62 -0.85 13.09
CA ASN A 25 -22.53 -0.68 11.94
C ASN A 25 -22.17 -1.65 10.81
N MET A 26 -20.88 -1.85 10.50
CA MET A 26 -20.44 -2.86 9.53
C MET A 26 -20.91 -4.27 9.93
N LYS A 27 -20.73 -4.64 11.21
CA LYS A 27 -21.21 -5.93 11.73
C LYS A 27 -22.72 -6.08 11.58
N ASN A 28 -23.50 -5.06 11.93
CA ASN A 28 -24.95 -5.07 11.84
C ASN A 28 -25.46 -5.18 10.40
N LEU A 29 -24.70 -4.68 9.43
CA LEU A 29 -24.95 -4.83 7.99
C LEU A 29 -24.53 -6.20 7.44
N GLY A 30 -23.98 -7.10 8.25
CA GLY A 30 -23.53 -8.43 7.82
C GLY A 30 -22.20 -8.45 7.10
N ILE A 31 -21.39 -7.39 7.24
CA ILE A 31 -20.01 -7.38 6.75
C ILE A 31 -19.20 -8.46 7.48
N SER A 32 -18.33 -9.13 6.76
CA SER A 32 -17.43 -10.17 7.28
C SER A 32 -15.97 -9.78 7.21
N PHE A 33 -15.60 -8.96 6.23
CA PHE A 33 -14.22 -8.56 5.95
C PHE A 33 -14.11 -7.05 5.85
N VAL A 34 -13.07 -6.48 6.46
CA VAL A 34 -12.75 -5.05 6.38
C VAL A 34 -11.34 -4.90 5.84
N ARG A 35 -11.20 -4.27 4.67
CA ARG A 35 -9.89 -3.95 4.09
C ARG A 35 -9.43 -2.60 4.60
N ILE A 36 -8.18 -2.53 5.07
CA ILE A 36 -7.55 -1.34 5.63
C ILE A 36 -6.12 -1.18 5.13
N ALA A 37 -5.55 -0.01 5.33
CA ALA A 37 -4.13 0.35 5.25
C ALA A 37 -3.51 0.44 3.86
N GLU A 38 -4.20 0.20 2.76
CA GLU A 38 -3.61 0.19 1.40
C GLU A 38 -2.97 1.51 0.94
N PHE A 39 -3.18 2.60 1.69
CA PHE A 39 -2.58 3.93 1.42
C PHE A 39 -1.84 4.51 2.63
N SER A 40 -1.66 3.75 3.70
CA SER A 40 -1.18 4.25 4.99
C SER A 40 0.35 4.29 5.12
N TRP A 41 1.13 4.22 4.03
CA TRP A 41 2.60 4.15 4.12
C TRP A 41 3.19 5.32 4.91
N ALA A 42 2.79 6.57 4.60
CA ALA A 42 3.31 7.76 5.30
C ALA A 42 3.01 7.76 6.81
N MET A 43 1.94 7.08 7.24
CA MET A 43 1.61 6.94 8.66
C MET A 43 2.40 5.81 9.33
N ILE A 44 2.60 4.70 8.60
CA ILE A 44 3.35 3.54 9.07
C ILE A 44 4.84 3.86 9.13
N GLU A 45 5.37 4.58 8.16
CA GLU A 45 6.78 4.96 8.06
C GLU A 45 6.90 6.49 7.83
N PRO A 46 6.71 7.31 8.88
CA PRO A 46 6.76 8.77 8.78
C PRO A 46 8.13 9.31 8.42
N LYS A 47 9.19 8.54 8.71
CA LYS A 47 10.56 8.77 8.26
C LYS A 47 11.23 7.45 7.87
N PRO A 48 12.27 7.47 7.05
CA PRO A 48 12.95 6.27 6.60
C PRO A 48 13.33 5.33 7.76
N LYS A 49 12.80 4.10 7.74
CA LYS A 49 13.03 3.03 8.73
C LYS A 49 12.48 3.30 10.14
N GLU A 50 11.70 4.34 10.34
CA GLU A 50 10.96 4.58 11.58
C GLU A 50 9.52 4.08 11.42
N TYR A 51 9.23 2.87 11.93
CA TYR A 51 7.92 2.25 11.76
C TYR A 51 7.03 2.46 12.98
N ASN A 52 5.76 2.83 12.74
CA ASN A 52 4.73 2.98 13.77
C ASN A 52 3.44 2.25 13.33
N PHE A 53 3.13 1.17 14.02
CA PHE A 53 1.94 0.35 13.73
C PHE A 53 0.76 0.62 14.66
N ASN A 54 0.89 1.51 15.65
CA ASN A 54 -0.09 1.69 16.71
C ASN A 54 -1.52 1.91 16.21
N LEU A 55 -1.70 2.72 15.16
CA LEU A 55 -3.03 2.97 14.59
C LEU A 55 -3.61 1.70 13.98
N ILE A 56 -2.79 0.96 13.23
CA ILE A 56 -3.21 -0.26 12.55
C ILE A 56 -3.51 -1.37 13.57
N ASP A 57 -2.68 -1.51 14.61
CA ASP A 57 -2.92 -2.47 15.70
C ASP A 57 -4.26 -2.19 16.40
N GLU A 58 -4.52 -0.92 16.73
CA GLU A 58 -5.74 -0.50 17.43
C GLU A 58 -7.00 -0.81 16.60
N ILE A 59 -6.99 -0.49 15.30
CA ILE A 59 -8.17 -0.76 14.45
C ILE A 59 -8.35 -2.26 14.16
N ILE A 60 -7.29 -3.02 13.98
CA ILE A 60 -7.36 -4.49 13.84
C ILE A 60 -8.03 -5.09 15.06
N ASP A 61 -7.64 -4.66 16.25
CA ASP A 61 -8.24 -5.09 17.52
C ASP A 61 -9.74 -4.78 17.61
N ILE A 62 -10.15 -3.56 17.22
CA ILE A 62 -11.56 -3.15 17.22
C ILE A 62 -12.36 -4.03 16.25
N ILE A 63 -11.86 -4.22 15.02
CA ILE A 63 -12.50 -5.06 14.00
C ILE A 63 -12.62 -6.48 14.50
N GLY A 64 -11.54 -7.07 14.99
CA GLY A 64 -11.50 -8.47 15.42
C GLY A 64 -12.35 -8.77 16.63
N LYS A 65 -12.40 -7.86 17.63
CA LYS A 65 -13.26 -7.97 18.82
C LYS A 65 -14.76 -7.86 18.49
N ASN A 66 -15.10 -7.42 17.30
CA ASN A 66 -16.48 -7.42 16.78
C ASN A 66 -16.76 -8.58 15.82
N ASP A 67 -15.97 -9.63 15.82
CA ASP A 67 -16.11 -10.85 14.99
C ASP A 67 -15.97 -10.62 13.48
N LEU A 68 -15.38 -9.49 13.06
CA LEU A 68 -15.01 -9.27 11.67
C LEU A 68 -13.55 -9.68 11.44
N LYS A 69 -13.18 -9.84 10.18
CA LYS A 69 -11.83 -10.18 9.76
C LYS A 69 -11.20 -9.07 8.93
N VAL A 70 -9.90 -8.93 9.05
CA VAL A 70 -9.13 -7.90 8.36
C VAL A 70 -8.51 -8.45 7.09
N VAL A 71 -8.61 -7.67 6.02
CA VAL A 71 -7.76 -7.77 4.83
C VAL A 71 -6.76 -6.60 4.89
N LEU A 72 -5.50 -6.89 5.15
CA LEU A 72 -4.48 -5.85 5.32
C LEU A 72 -3.80 -5.54 3.99
N GLY A 73 -3.90 -4.28 3.56
CA GLY A 73 -3.23 -3.80 2.36
C GLY A 73 -1.75 -3.51 2.59
N THR A 74 -0.88 -3.91 1.66
CA THR A 74 0.48 -3.36 1.61
C THR A 74 0.41 -1.98 0.95
N PRO A 75 0.83 -0.89 1.62
CA PRO A 75 0.54 0.47 1.18
C PRO A 75 1.49 1.00 0.09
N THR A 76 2.05 0.11 -0.70
CA THR A 76 3.10 0.40 -1.69
C THR A 76 2.62 1.27 -2.85
N ALA A 77 1.30 1.40 -3.05
CA ALA A 77 0.71 2.29 -4.06
C ALA A 77 0.86 3.79 -3.75
N ALA A 78 1.14 4.16 -2.49
CA ALA A 78 1.21 5.55 -2.04
C ALA A 78 2.49 5.81 -1.22
N PRO A 79 3.67 5.84 -1.86
CA PRO A 79 4.93 6.14 -1.17
C PRO A 79 4.88 7.52 -0.51
N PRO A 80 5.52 7.68 0.67
CA PRO A 80 5.50 8.92 1.43
C PRO A 80 6.34 10.03 0.77
N SER A 81 6.08 11.29 1.15
CA SER A 81 6.75 12.47 0.59
C SER A 81 8.27 12.44 0.77
N TRP A 82 8.75 11.98 1.92
CA TRP A 82 10.18 11.89 2.18
C TRP A 82 10.92 11.02 1.15
N MET A 83 10.24 10.04 0.55
CA MET A 83 10.85 9.20 -0.47
C MET A 83 11.08 9.97 -1.77
N ILE A 84 10.14 10.84 -2.15
CA ILE A 84 10.31 11.72 -3.32
C ILE A 84 11.38 12.78 -3.07
N GLU A 85 11.50 13.27 -1.84
CA GLU A 85 12.55 14.22 -1.46
C GLU A 85 13.95 13.58 -1.56
N LEU A 86 14.09 12.31 -1.16
CA LEU A 86 15.35 11.57 -1.26
C LEU A 86 15.64 11.09 -2.69
N TYR A 87 14.62 10.74 -3.46
CA TYR A 87 14.74 10.13 -4.78
C TYR A 87 13.79 10.79 -5.79
N PRO A 88 14.01 12.07 -6.16
CA PRO A 88 13.10 12.79 -7.06
C PRO A 88 13.01 12.17 -8.46
N ASP A 89 14.02 11.42 -8.87
CA ASP A 89 14.07 10.70 -10.14
C ASP A 89 13.21 9.42 -10.16
N MET A 90 12.60 9.05 -9.03
CA MET A 90 11.62 7.95 -9.00
C MET A 90 10.27 8.34 -9.60
N LEU A 91 10.00 9.64 -9.79
CA LEU A 91 8.75 10.08 -10.40
C LEU A 91 8.65 9.59 -11.85
N PRO A 92 7.51 9.01 -12.27
CA PRO A 92 7.35 8.54 -13.63
C PRO A 92 7.23 9.71 -14.59
N ILE A 93 7.78 9.52 -15.78
CA ILE A 93 7.70 10.50 -16.90
C ILE A 93 6.57 10.04 -17.82
N ASN A 94 5.66 10.95 -18.17
CA ASN A 94 4.59 10.66 -19.10
C ASN A 94 5.08 10.73 -20.58
N GLN A 95 4.20 10.41 -21.53
CA GLN A 95 4.51 10.41 -22.96
C GLN A 95 4.96 11.78 -23.49
N SER A 96 4.53 12.87 -22.86
CA SER A 96 4.93 14.24 -23.22
C SER A 96 6.26 14.69 -22.59
N GLY A 97 6.96 13.79 -21.86
CA GLY A 97 8.23 14.10 -21.22
C GLY A 97 8.09 14.82 -19.85
N LEU A 98 6.88 14.95 -19.32
CA LEU A 98 6.62 15.63 -18.06
C LEU A 98 6.64 14.64 -16.89
N ALA A 99 7.31 15.01 -15.80
CA ALA A 99 7.31 14.23 -14.57
C ALA A 99 5.94 14.33 -13.88
N ARG A 100 5.45 13.19 -13.39
CA ARG A 100 4.28 13.14 -12.52
C ARG A 100 4.60 13.78 -11.18
N GLN A 101 3.62 14.48 -10.60
CA GLN A 101 3.81 15.16 -9.33
C GLN A 101 3.45 14.24 -8.15
N PHE A 102 4.03 14.52 -6.97
CA PHE A 102 3.61 13.92 -5.71
C PHE A 102 2.13 14.24 -5.40
N GLY A 103 1.49 13.36 -4.64
CA GLY A 103 0.10 13.52 -4.20
C GLY A 103 -0.94 12.79 -5.05
N SER A 104 -0.52 12.18 -6.16
CA SER A 104 -1.34 11.20 -6.87
C SER A 104 -0.90 9.79 -6.50
N ARG A 105 -1.80 8.81 -6.62
CA ARG A 105 -1.40 7.42 -6.50
C ARG A 105 -0.39 7.06 -7.59
N ARG A 106 0.51 6.11 -7.30
CA ARG A 106 1.48 5.57 -8.26
C ARG A 106 2.37 6.65 -8.88
N HIS A 107 2.81 7.58 -8.08
CA HIS A 107 3.78 8.61 -8.47
C HIS A 107 5.22 8.08 -8.37
N TYR A 108 5.45 6.87 -8.86
CA TYR A 108 6.76 6.20 -8.84
C TYR A 108 6.96 5.35 -10.11
N CYS A 109 8.19 5.25 -10.53
CA CYS A 109 8.60 4.35 -11.60
C CYS A 109 8.88 2.95 -11.02
N PHE A 110 8.21 1.93 -11.53
CA PHE A 110 8.42 0.53 -11.09
C PHE A 110 9.85 0.02 -11.30
N SER A 111 10.63 0.65 -12.16
CA SER A 111 12.03 0.30 -12.42
C SER A 111 13.02 1.00 -11.48
N HIS A 112 12.54 1.81 -10.54
CA HIS A 112 13.42 2.52 -9.60
C HIS A 112 13.85 1.60 -8.46
N GLU A 113 15.14 1.26 -8.40
CA GLU A 113 15.67 0.24 -7.47
C GLU A 113 15.41 0.62 -5.99
N LYS A 114 15.58 1.90 -5.62
CA LYS A 114 15.32 2.35 -4.23
C LYS A 114 13.86 2.24 -3.83
N PHE A 115 12.92 2.49 -4.75
CA PHE A 115 11.51 2.24 -4.49
C PHE A 115 11.25 0.77 -4.16
N VAL A 116 11.81 -0.15 -4.95
CA VAL A 116 11.68 -1.60 -4.72
C VAL A 116 12.29 -2.00 -3.37
N GLU A 117 13.50 -1.52 -3.05
CA GLU A 117 14.17 -1.77 -1.77
C GLU A 117 13.30 -1.33 -0.56
N HIS A 118 12.70 -0.14 -0.64
CA HIS A 118 11.83 0.37 0.43
C HIS A 118 10.52 -0.43 0.52
N CYS A 119 9.92 -0.82 -0.61
CA CYS A 119 8.75 -1.71 -0.61
C CYS A 119 9.06 -3.04 0.07
N GLU A 120 10.19 -3.68 -0.27
CA GLU A 120 10.60 -4.94 0.35
C GLU A 120 10.83 -4.80 1.86
N ALA A 121 11.50 -3.72 2.28
CA ALA A 121 11.75 -3.45 3.69
C ALA A 121 10.43 -3.29 4.48
N LEU A 122 9.53 -2.44 3.98
CA LEU A 122 8.22 -2.20 4.59
C LEU A 122 7.41 -3.49 4.69
N VAL A 123 7.24 -4.21 3.57
CA VAL A 123 6.43 -5.43 3.52
C VAL A 123 6.99 -6.50 4.45
N ARG A 124 8.31 -6.63 4.55
CA ARG A 124 8.98 -7.56 5.49
C ARG A 124 8.66 -7.22 6.95
N VAL A 125 8.72 -5.94 7.32
CA VAL A 125 8.42 -5.50 8.70
C VAL A 125 6.94 -5.68 9.01
N MET A 126 6.04 -5.33 8.08
CA MET A 126 4.60 -5.55 8.21
C MET A 126 4.27 -7.04 8.37
N ALA A 127 4.84 -7.90 7.52
CA ALA A 127 4.62 -9.34 7.60
C ALA A 127 5.10 -9.94 8.92
N LYS A 128 6.25 -9.47 9.44
CA LYS A 128 6.76 -9.89 10.75
C LYS A 128 5.85 -9.44 11.89
N HIS A 129 5.30 -8.22 11.83
CA HIS A 129 4.46 -7.65 12.89
C HIS A 129 3.05 -8.25 12.91
N PHE A 130 2.41 -8.36 11.73
CA PHE A 130 1.00 -8.74 11.62
C PHE A 130 0.76 -10.20 11.23
N GLY A 131 1.78 -10.94 10.77
CA GLY A 131 1.61 -12.23 10.11
C GLY A 131 0.91 -13.30 10.94
N GLU A 132 1.05 -13.24 12.28
CA GLU A 132 0.41 -14.18 13.22
C GLU A 132 -0.83 -13.58 13.90
N ASN A 133 -1.30 -12.40 13.47
CA ASN A 133 -2.46 -11.77 14.09
C ASN A 133 -3.74 -12.59 13.80
N PRO A 134 -4.48 -13.06 14.82
CA PRO A 134 -5.61 -13.97 14.66
C PRO A 134 -6.80 -13.34 13.93
N TYR A 135 -6.84 -12.02 13.84
CA TYR A 135 -7.90 -11.29 13.15
C TYR A 135 -7.59 -11.06 11.65
N LEU A 136 -6.35 -11.28 11.23
CA LEU A 136 -5.94 -11.14 9.84
C LEU A 136 -6.43 -12.34 9.02
N ALA A 137 -7.23 -12.10 7.99
CA ALA A 137 -7.74 -13.13 7.09
C ALA A 137 -6.94 -13.23 5.79
N ALA A 138 -6.44 -12.10 5.29
CA ALA A 138 -5.72 -12.04 4.02
C ALA A 138 -4.86 -10.77 3.91
N TRP A 139 -3.96 -10.79 2.94
CA TRP A 139 -3.21 -9.63 2.47
C TRP A 139 -3.71 -9.18 1.10
N GLN A 140 -3.83 -7.88 0.92
CA GLN A 140 -3.92 -7.29 -0.41
C GLN A 140 -2.53 -6.78 -0.81
N ILE A 141 -1.99 -7.30 -1.89
CA ILE A 141 -0.69 -6.89 -2.40
C ILE A 141 -0.86 -5.65 -3.28
N ASP A 142 -0.31 -4.51 -2.83
CA ASP A 142 -0.42 -3.22 -3.53
C ASP A 142 -1.88 -2.81 -3.78
N ASN A 143 -2.14 -1.85 -4.67
CA ASN A 143 -3.48 -1.44 -5.05
C ASN A 143 -3.52 -0.99 -6.52
N GLU A 144 -4.46 -1.54 -7.30
CA GLU A 144 -4.82 -1.11 -8.66
C GLU A 144 -3.61 -0.95 -9.62
N TYR A 145 -2.84 -2.01 -9.83
CA TYR A 145 -1.77 -2.02 -10.83
C TYR A 145 -2.26 -1.53 -12.19
N GLY A 146 -1.55 -0.56 -12.79
CA GLY A 146 -1.86 -0.02 -14.10
C GLY A 146 -2.94 1.05 -14.15
N CYS A 147 -3.38 1.59 -13.01
CA CYS A 147 -4.30 2.73 -12.95
C CYS A 147 -3.61 4.08 -13.21
N HIS A 148 -4.42 5.11 -13.50
CA HIS A 148 -4.03 6.53 -13.52
C HIS A 148 -2.91 6.87 -14.52
N ASP A 149 -2.88 6.23 -15.69
CA ASP A 149 -1.86 6.43 -16.74
C ASP A 149 -0.41 6.26 -16.24
N THR A 150 -0.21 5.40 -15.23
CA THR A 150 1.10 5.16 -14.61
C THR A 150 1.70 3.80 -14.97
N THR A 151 1.05 3.06 -15.87
CA THR A 151 1.50 1.74 -16.32
C THR A 151 2.86 1.81 -17.01
N ILE A 152 3.09 2.87 -17.77
CA ILE A 152 4.33 3.10 -18.51
C ILE A 152 4.97 4.40 -18.04
N SER A 153 6.26 4.32 -17.71
CA SER A 153 7.09 5.51 -17.53
C SER A 153 8.05 5.63 -18.71
N TYR A 154 8.14 6.83 -19.26
CA TYR A 154 9.09 7.18 -20.35
C TYR A 154 10.42 7.70 -19.78
N SER A 155 10.72 7.44 -18.51
CA SER A 155 11.99 7.80 -17.88
C SER A 155 13.16 6.97 -18.42
N SER A 156 14.37 7.50 -18.29
CA SER A 156 15.61 6.76 -18.60
C SER A 156 15.76 5.49 -17.77
N LEU A 157 15.29 5.52 -16.51
CA LEU A 157 15.28 4.35 -15.62
C LEU A 157 14.35 3.25 -16.13
N ALA A 158 13.14 3.61 -16.58
CA ALA A 158 12.22 2.63 -17.17
C ALA A 158 12.79 2.00 -18.44
N LEU A 159 13.42 2.80 -19.31
CA LEU A 159 14.09 2.31 -20.51
C LEU A 159 15.26 1.38 -20.18
N ALA A 160 16.09 1.73 -19.20
CA ALA A 160 17.19 0.89 -18.74
C ALA A 160 16.68 -0.44 -18.14
N GLY A 161 15.65 -0.39 -17.31
CA GLY A 161 14.98 -1.57 -16.74
C GLY A 161 14.43 -2.50 -17.83
N TYR A 162 13.75 -1.93 -18.83
CA TYR A 162 13.23 -2.69 -19.97
C TYR A 162 14.36 -3.36 -20.78
N ARG A 163 15.44 -2.63 -21.07
CA ARG A 163 16.61 -3.20 -21.78
C ARG A 163 17.28 -4.32 -20.97
N LYS A 164 17.40 -4.16 -19.64
CA LYS A 164 17.92 -5.20 -18.74
C LYS A 164 17.03 -6.47 -18.79
N TRP A 165 15.71 -6.28 -18.75
CA TRP A 165 14.75 -7.37 -18.86
C TRP A 165 14.84 -8.08 -20.22
N LEU A 166 14.90 -7.34 -21.34
CA LEU A 166 15.07 -7.91 -22.68
C LEU A 166 16.33 -8.77 -22.78
N LYS A 167 17.47 -8.25 -22.29
CA LYS A 167 18.73 -9.03 -22.27
C LYS A 167 18.57 -10.33 -21.48
N LYS A 168 17.97 -10.26 -20.29
CA LYS A 168 17.74 -11.46 -19.46
C LYS A 168 16.79 -12.45 -20.12
N ARG A 169 15.80 -11.99 -20.87
CA ARG A 169 14.74 -12.82 -21.46
C ARG A 169 15.14 -13.46 -22.79
N PHE A 170 15.94 -12.77 -23.60
CA PHE A 170 16.19 -13.11 -25.00
C PHE A 170 17.69 -13.25 -25.36
N SER A 171 18.61 -13.01 -24.42
CA SER A 171 20.02 -13.36 -24.66
C SER A 171 20.20 -14.86 -24.45
N ASN A 172 20.65 -15.55 -25.49
CA ASN A 172 21.16 -16.91 -25.42
C ASN A 172 22.54 -16.90 -24.77
#